data_a74fa17c3754c5a1d6f55a7b1ad8b951
#
_entry.id   a74fa17c3754c5a1d6f55a7b1ad8b951
#
_cell.length_a   1.000
_cell.length_b   1.000
_cell.length_c   1.000
_cell.angle_alpha   90.00
_cell.angle_beta   90.00
_cell.angle_gamma   90.00
#
_symmetry.space_group_name_H-M   'P 1'
#
loop_
_entity.id
_entity.type
_entity.pdbx_description
1 polymer ?
#
loop_
_entity_poly.entity_id
_entity_poly.type
_entity_poly.pdbx_seq_one_letter_code
_entity_poly.pdbx_strand_id
1 'polypeptide(L)'
;MAIFSLLIAFITIPFSAYGALPITIIKNCYDGDTCTTIDGEKIRLACIDTPELKGKKADPIPAKEARDFLNNLVTNEEVSIRRITKDRYGRTVAELFNGNINIQKLLVDKGYGQIYKKYSNQCEWSK
;
A
#
# COMPACT_ATOMS: atom_id res chain seq x y z
N MET A 1 -19.34 -41.15 44.51
CA MET A 1 -19.32 -40.76 43.09
C MET A 1 -18.74 -39.35 43.00
N ALA A 2 -17.56 -39.21 42.44
CA ALA A 2 -16.97 -37.90 42.20
C ALA A 2 -17.41 -37.43 40.80
N ILE A 3 -18.13 -36.30 40.74
CA ILE A 3 -18.50 -35.67 39.49
C ILE A 3 -17.33 -34.77 39.10
N PHE A 4 -16.56 -35.20 38.11
CA PHE A 4 -15.54 -34.35 37.52
C PHE A 4 -16.24 -33.35 36.58
N SER A 5 -16.41 -32.12 37.07
CA SER A 5 -16.86 -31.01 36.24
C SER A 5 -15.68 -30.58 35.38
N LEU A 6 -15.74 -30.92 34.07
CA LEU A 6 -14.75 -30.47 33.12
C LEU A 6 -15.00 -29.00 32.82
N LEU A 7 -14.23 -28.12 33.48
CA LEU A 7 -14.22 -26.70 33.13
C LEU A 7 -13.51 -26.54 31.77
N ILE A 8 -14.33 -26.42 30.73
CA ILE A 8 -13.81 -26.01 29.41
C ILE A 8 -13.51 -24.51 29.51
N ALA A 9 -12.26 -24.18 29.73
CA ALA A 9 -11.80 -22.80 29.61
C ALA A 9 -11.89 -22.38 28.14
N PHE A 10 -12.87 -21.56 27.80
CA PHE A 10 -12.87 -20.85 26.51
C PHE A 10 -11.73 -19.84 26.54
N ILE A 11 -10.63 -20.18 25.87
CA ILE A 11 -9.58 -19.20 25.57
C ILE A 11 -10.17 -18.26 24.53
N THR A 12 -10.68 -17.12 24.97
CA THR A 12 -11.00 -16.02 24.08
C THR A 12 -9.68 -15.43 23.62
N ILE A 13 -9.28 -15.78 22.40
CA ILE A 13 -8.18 -15.08 21.73
C ILE A 13 -8.68 -13.65 21.51
N PRO A 14 -8.03 -12.61 22.10
CA PRO A 14 -8.45 -11.25 21.83
C PRO A 14 -8.29 -10.99 20.33
N PHE A 15 -9.42 -10.76 19.67
CA PHE A 15 -9.39 -10.24 18.30
C PHE A 15 -8.63 -8.92 18.38
N SER A 16 -7.49 -8.83 17.68
CA SER A 16 -6.67 -7.61 17.68
C SER A 16 -7.57 -6.42 17.41
N ALA A 17 -7.51 -5.40 18.30
CA ALA A 17 -8.24 -4.15 18.12
C ALA A 17 -7.83 -3.39 16.83
N TYR A 18 -6.74 -3.80 16.20
CA TYR A 18 -6.34 -3.43 14.86
C TYR A 18 -7.00 -4.41 13.89
N GLY A 19 -8.25 -4.15 13.53
CA GLY A 19 -8.95 -4.92 12.52
C GLY A 19 -8.13 -5.00 11.23
N ALA A 20 -8.37 -6.04 10.43
CA ALA A 20 -7.76 -6.14 9.11
C ALA A 20 -7.97 -4.85 8.33
N LEU A 21 -6.96 -4.43 7.57
CA LEU A 21 -7.06 -3.26 6.70
C LEU A 21 -8.18 -3.47 5.66
N PRO A 22 -8.85 -2.41 5.24
CA PRO A 22 -9.78 -2.48 4.12
C PRO A 22 -9.11 -3.04 2.87
N ILE A 23 -9.91 -3.68 2.02
CA ILE A 23 -9.48 -4.22 0.73
C ILE A 23 -10.04 -3.34 -0.38
N THR A 24 -9.24 -3.11 -1.41
CA THR A 24 -9.67 -2.48 -2.65
C THR A 24 -9.08 -3.22 -3.85
N ILE A 25 -9.63 -3.00 -5.03
CA ILE A 25 -9.13 -3.57 -6.27
C ILE A 25 -8.54 -2.46 -7.12
N ILE A 26 -7.32 -2.64 -7.59
CA ILE A 26 -6.63 -1.65 -8.43
C ILE A 26 -7.03 -1.84 -9.88
N LYS A 27 -7.49 -0.78 -10.50
CA LYS A 27 -7.81 -0.75 -11.93
C LYS A 27 -6.54 -0.64 -12.77
N ASN A 28 -5.73 0.36 -12.50
CA ASN A 28 -4.42 0.59 -13.11
C ASN A 28 -3.59 1.58 -12.31
N CYS A 29 -2.31 1.66 -12.64
CA CYS A 29 -1.40 2.68 -12.11
C CYS A 29 -0.87 3.54 -13.26
N TYR A 30 -0.94 4.85 -13.09
CA TYR A 30 -0.53 5.83 -14.09
C TYR A 30 1.01 5.90 -14.21
N ASP A 31 1.68 5.85 -13.07
CA ASP A 31 3.13 5.83 -12.94
C ASP A 31 3.52 4.94 -11.74
N GLY A 32 4.77 5.00 -11.32
CA GLY A 32 5.29 4.14 -10.25
C GLY A 32 4.74 4.41 -8.86
N ASP A 33 3.98 5.49 -8.65
CA ASP A 33 3.48 5.88 -7.33
C ASP A 33 2.03 6.39 -7.31
N THR A 34 1.30 6.25 -8.42
CA THR A 34 -0.10 6.71 -8.52
C THR A 34 -0.97 5.65 -9.19
N CYS A 35 -2.01 5.22 -8.48
CA CYS A 35 -2.95 4.21 -8.95
C CYS A 35 -4.40 4.70 -8.83
N THR A 36 -5.28 4.06 -9.58
CA THR A 36 -6.73 4.27 -9.48
C THR A 36 -7.41 2.94 -9.18
N THR A 37 -8.34 2.94 -8.24
CA THR A 37 -9.17 1.76 -7.93
C THR A 37 -10.30 1.59 -8.93
N ILE A 38 -10.93 0.43 -8.93
CA ILE A 38 -12.11 0.17 -9.77
C ILE A 38 -13.27 1.12 -9.45
N ASP A 39 -13.34 1.66 -8.22
CA ASP A 39 -14.35 2.63 -7.78
C ASP A 39 -13.96 4.07 -8.12
N GLY A 40 -12.82 4.29 -8.74
CA GLY A 40 -12.34 5.60 -9.16
C GLY A 40 -11.56 6.38 -8.09
N GLU A 41 -11.26 5.80 -6.95
CA GLU A 41 -10.40 6.42 -5.94
C GLU A 41 -8.98 6.54 -6.49
N LYS A 42 -8.43 7.76 -6.46
CA LYS A 42 -7.03 8.01 -6.84
C LYS A 42 -6.14 7.89 -5.63
N ILE A 43 -5.13 7.04 -5.74
CA ILE A 43 -4.20 6.72 -4.66
C ILE A 43 -2.80 7.19 -5.02
N ARG A 44 -2.21 7.99 -4.16
CA ARG A 44 -0.78 8.31 -4.15
C ARG A 44 -0.10 7.39 -3.16
N LEU A 45 0.81 6.54 -3.63
CA LEU A 45 1.56 5.65 -2.75
C LEU A 45 2.39 6.46 -1.77
N ALA A 46 2.24 6.13 -0.47
CA ALA A 46 2.85 6.89 0.60
C ALA A 46 4.35 6.66 0.69
N CYS A 47 5.07 7.67 1.17
CA CYS A 47 6.45 7.58 1.63
C CYS A 47 7.51 7.34 0.56
N ILE A 48 7.12 7.24 -0.70
CA ILE A 48 8.04 7.03 -1.82
C ILE A 48 7.88 8.11 -2.88
N ASP A 49 8.90 8.23 -3.69
CA ASP A 49 8.89 9.00 -4.92
C ASP A 49 9.47 8.14 -6.04
N THR A 50 8.84 8.18 -7.20
CA THR A 50 9.25 7.46 -8.39
C THR A 50 9.48 8.43 -9.53
N PRO A 51 10.25 8.03 -10.57
CA PRO A 51 10.47 8.90 -11.72
C PRO A 51 9.17 9.35 -12.39
N GLU A 52 9.12 10.58 -12.84
CA GLU A 52 7.95 11.18 -13.47
C GLU A 52 7.91 10.92 -14.97
N LEU A 53 6.71 10.62 -15.49
CA LEU A 53 6.48 10.39 -16.93
C LEU A 53 6.52 11.69 -17.73
N LYS A 54 6.03 12.79 -17.16
CA LYS A 54 5.82 14.08 -17.82
C LYS A 54 6.26 15.23 -16.93
N GLY A 55 6.47 16.39 -17.55
CA GLY A 55 6.83 17.63 -16.86
C GLY A 55 8.32 17.94 -16.95
N LYS A 56 8.72 18.99 -16.23
CA LYS A 56 10.10 19.52 -16.28
C LYS A 56 11.15 18.56 -15.75
N LYS A 57 10.76 17.66 -14.84
CA LYS A 57 11.64 16.65 -14.22
C LYS A 57 11.37 15.25 -14.75
N ALA A 58 10.77 15.15 -15.95
CA ALA A 58 10.44 13.86 -16.52
C ALA A 58 11.70 13.03 -16.80
N ASP A 59 11.61 11.75 -16.43
CA ASP A 59 12.57 10.72 -16.77
C ASP A 59 11.81 9.50 -17.27
N PRO A 60 11.40 9.52 -18.56
CA PRO A 60 10.35 8.62 -19.06
C PRO A 60 10.72 7.14 -19.03
N ILE A 61 11.99 6.78 -19.23
CA ILE A 61 12.40 5.37 -19.28
C ILE A 61 12.26 4.73 -17.91
N PRO A 62 12.91 5.21 -16.83
CA PRO A 62 12.71 4.64 -15.51
C PRO A 62 11.29 4.83 -14.99
N ALA A 63 10.57 5.89 -15.38
CA ALA A 63 9.18 6.08 -15.02
C ALA A 63 8.27 4.97 -15.58
N LYS A 64 8.45 4.59 -16.83
CA LYS A 64 7.70 3.49 -17.46
C LYS A 64 8.05 2.14 -16.85
N GLU A 65 9.32 1.91 -16.52
CA GLU A 65 9.75 0.68 -15.87
C GLU A 65 9.10 0.55 -14.47
N ALA A 66 9.10 1.60 -13.68
CA ALA A 66 8.44 1.63 -12.37
C ALA A 66 6.92 1.42 -12.50
N ARG A 67 6.29 2.11 -13.44
CA ARG A 67 4.87 1.93 -13.75
C ARG A 67 4.52 0.50 -14.12
N ASP A 68 5.27 -0.10 -15.01
CA ASP A 68 5.00 -1.44 -15.52
C ASP A 68 5.23 -2.49 -14.43
N PHE A 69 6.27 -2.33 -13.62
CA PHE A 69 6.51 -3.18 -12.46
C PHE A 69 5.33 -3.09 -11.47
N LEU A 70 4.88 -1.89 -11.13
CA LEU A 70 3.77 -1.69 -10.23
C LEU A 70 2.46 -2.29 -10.79
N ASN A 71 2.15 -2.04 -12.05
CA ASN A 71 0.95 -2.61 -12.68
C ASN A 71 0.96 -4.14 -12.67
N ASN A 72 2.10 -4.78 -12.90
CA ASN A 72 2.21 -6.23 -12.84
C ASN A 72 1.93 -6.79 -11.44
N LEU A 73 2.19 -6.00 -10.39
CA LEU A 73 1.95 -6.41 -9.02
C LEU A 73 0.50 -6.25 -8.57
N VAL A 74 -0.17 -5.20 -9.03
CA VAL A 74 -1.42 -4.76 -8.37
C VAL A 74 -2.62 -4.63 -9.30
N THR A 75 -2.47 -4.54 -10.61
CA THR A 75 -3.59 -4.35 -11.53
C THR A 75 -4.53 -5.55 -11.50
N ASN A 76 -5.82 -5.29 -11.31
CA ASN A 76 -6.88 -6.27 -11.11
C ASN A 76 -6.70 -7.17 -9.88
N GLU A 77 -5.80 -6.81 -8.98
CA GLU A 77 -5.57 -7.54 -7.74
C GLU A 77 -6.32 -6.88 -6.57
N GLU A 78 -6.77 -7.71 -5.64
CA GLU A 78 -7.21 -7.26 -4.33
C GLU A 78 -5.98 -6.89 -3.49
N VAL A 79 -5.94 -5.66 -3.01
CA VAL A 79 -4.87 -5.18 -2.14
C VAL A 79 -5.46 -4.63 -0.85
N SER A 80 -4.73 -4.79 0.23
CA SER A 80 -5.05 -4.11 1.49
C SER A 80 -4.56 -2.68 1.41
N ILE A 81 -5.34 -1.74 1.95
CA ILE A 81 -5.03 -0.31 1.89
C ILE A 81 -5.03 0.30 3.29
N ARG A 82 -3.94 0.98 3.63
CA ARG A 82 -3.85 1.83 4.82
C ARG A 82 -3.88 3.28 4.39
N ARG A 83 -5.05 3.90 4.49
CA ARG A 83 -5.24 5.32 4.16
C ARG A 83 -4.64 6.20 5.25
N ILE A 84 -3.87 7.20 4.85
CA ILE A 84 -3.16 8.11 5.76
C ILE A 84 -3.81 9.49 5.76
N THR A 85 -3.91 10.10 4.59
CA THR A 85 -4.42 11.47 4.42
C THR A 85 -4.89 11.71 2.98
N LYS A 86 -5.39 12.88 2.71
CA LYS A 86 -5.65 13.40 1.37
C LYS A 86 -4.58 14.42 1.02
N ASP A 87 -4.12 14.42 -0.22
CA ASP A 87 -3.26 15.48 -0.70
C ASP A 87 -4.06 16.66 -1.29
N ARG A 88 -3.36 17.72 -1.67
CA ARG A 88 -3.99 18.92 -2.23
C ARG A 88 -4.68 18.71 -3.57
N TYR A 89 -4.40 17.59 -4.25
CA TYR A 89 -5.01 17.21 -5.53
C TYR A 89 -6.22 16.28 -5.36
N GLY A 90 -6.61 15.99 -4.11
CA GLY A 90 -7.71 15.11 -3.80
C GLY A 90 -7.39 13.61 -3.89
N ARG A 91 -6.11 13.25 -4.03
CA ARG A 91 -5.69 11.85 -4.00
C ARG A 91 -5.61 11.34 -2.56
N THR A 92 -5.95 10.10 -2.36
CA THR A 92 -5.71 9.42 -1.09
C THR A 92 -4.23 9.02 -1.00
N VAL A 93 -3.53 9.55 0.00
CA VAL A 93 -2.17 9.08 0.32
C VAL A 93 -2.31 7.83 1.17
N ALA A 94 -1.78 6.71 0.69
CA ALA A 94 -1.96 5.41 1.34
C ALA A 94 -0.80 4.45 1.08
N GLU A 95 -0.66 3.48 1.99
CA GLU A 95 0.13 2.28 1.72
C GLU A 95 -0.75 1.17 1.17
N LEU A 96 -0.24 0.46 0.17
CA LEU A 96 -0.83 -0.74 -0.40
C LEU A 96 -0.01 -1.97 -0.01
N PHE A 97 -0.73 -3.04 0.27
CA PHE A 97 -0.13 -4.34 0.61
C PHE A 97 -0.79 -5.43 -0.25
N ASN A 98 0.03 -6.32 -0.79
CA ASN A 98 -0.46 -7.56 -1.37
C ASN A 98 -0.04 -8.72 -0.44
N GLY A 99 -1.00 -9.26 0.30
CA GLY A 99 -0.70 -10.15 1.41
C GLY A 99 0.20 -9.46 2.44
N ASN A 100 1.33 -10.05 2.77
CA ASN A 100 2.33 -9.49 3.68
C ASN A 100 3.35 -8.56 3.00
N ILE A 101 3.22 -8.36 1.69
CA ILE A 101 4.17 -7.55 0.92
C ILE A 101 3.75 -6.09 0.96
N ASN A 102 4.60 -5.24 1.52
CA ASN A 102 4.48 -3.80 1.42
C ASN A 102 4.94 -3.37 0.01
N ILE A 103 4.00 -2.91 -0.81
CA ILE A 103 4.27 -2.58 -2.21
C ILE A 103 5.27 -1.43 -2.33
N GLN A 104 5.14 -0.40 -1.50
CA GLN A 104 6.02 0.76 -1.50
C GLN A 104 7.46 0.38 -1.18
N LYS A 105 7.64 -0.42 -0.14
CA LYS A 105 8.96 -0.91 0.25
C LYS A 105 9.57 -1.78 -0.85
N LEU A 106 8.78 -2.61 -1.51
CA LEU A 106 9.26 -3.45 -2.61
C LEU A 106 9.75 -2.60 -3.78
N LEU A 107 9.04 -1.53 -4.15
CA LEU A 107 9.47 -0.61 -5.21
C LEU A 107 10.83 0.02 -4.90
N VAL A 108 11.04 0.43 -3.66
CA VAL A 108 12.32 0.99 -3.21
C VAL A 108 13.41 -0.08 -3.21
N ASP A 109 13.15 -1.25 -2.65
CA ASP A 109 14.11 -2.36 -2.57
C ASP A 109 14.56 -2.83 -3.96
N LYS A 110 13.68 -2.75 -4.96
CA LYS A 110 13.98 -3.11 -6.35
C LYS A 110 14.58 -1.97 -7.19
N GLY A 111 14.73 -0.79 -6.62
CA GLY A 111 15.33 0.36 -7.31
C GLY A 111 14.40 1.11 -8.24
N TYR A 112 13.09 0.89 -8.16
CA TYR A 112 12.10 1.62 -8.97
C TYR A 112 11.66 2.95 -8.37
N GLY A 113 11.96 3.18 -7.12
CA GLY A 113 11.67 4.40 -6.40
C GLY A 113 12.64 4.62 -5.26
N GLN A 114 12.46 5.72 -4.57
CA GLN A 114 13.24 6.06 -3.40
C GLN A 114 12.33 6.55 -2.28
N ILE A 115 12.82 6.48 -1.04
CA ILE A 115 12.11 7.05 0.10
C ILE A 115 12.00 8.56 -0.09
N TYR A 116 10.76 9.07 0.03
CA TYR A 116 10.51 10.50 0.01
C TYR A 116 10.68 11.07 1.42
N LYS A 117 11.87 11.59 1.71
CA LYS A 117 12.26 12.00 3.07
C LYS A 117 11.29 12.95 3.75
N LYS A 118 10.69 13.87 3.00
CA LYS A 118 9.71 14.83 3.53
C LYS A 118 8.52 14.16 4.21
N TYR A 119 8.11 12.97 3.74
CA TYR A 119 6.95 12.24 4.22
C TYR A 119 7.30 10.87 4.80
N SER A 120 8.58 10.58 5.02
CA SER A 120 9.04 9.27 5.48
C SER A 120 8.50 8.84 6.84
N ASN A 121 8.10 9.79 7.68
CA ASN A 121 7.50 9.52 8.99
C ASN A 121 6.05 9.01 8.91
N GLN A 122 5.42 9.03 7.74
CA GLN A 122 4.08 8.48 7.55
C GLN A 122 4.05 6.95 7.51
N CYS A 123 5.19 6.30 7.31
CA CYS A 123 5.32 4.85 7.21
C CYS A 123 6.37 4.34 8.20
N GLU A 124 6.07 3.22 8.87
CA GLU A 124 7.00 2.64 9.84
C GLU A 124 8.33 2.22 9.21
N TRP A 125 8.27 1.60 8.04
CA TRP A 125 9.45 1.06 7.34
C TRP A 125 10.39 2.12 6.77
N SER A 126 9.92 3.36 6.59
CA SER A 126 10.67 4.44 5.92
C SER A 126 11.18 5.54 6.85
N LYS A 127 10.93 5.38 8.14
CA LYS A 127 11.40 6.33 9.18
C LYS A 127 12.90 6.43 9.24
#